data_6d365a4a74f3c1c4ad31fb60ca929e29
#
_entry.id   6d365a4a74f3c1c4ad31fb60ca929e29
#
_cell.length_a   1.000
_cell.length_b   1.000
_cell.length_c   1.000
_cell.angle_alpha   90.00
_cell.angle_beta   90.00
_cell.angle_gamma   90.00
#
_symmetry.space_group_name_H-M   'P 1'
#
loop_
_entity.id
_entity.type
_entity.pdbx_description
1 polymer ?
#
loop_
_entity_poly.entity_id
_entity_poly.type
_entity_poly.pdbx_seq_one_letter_code
_entity_poly.pdbx_strand_id
1 'polypeptide(L)'
;MGLTHMHDTDALPAPYDVASPVRQQVGLVFASPHSGQHYPEDLMAATDLSKLSLSRSADNFVDELFSDAPDHGAPLLRAAYARAYLDLNREPWELDPQMFDEELPDHVNGTSLRVAGGLGTIPRLAADGSRIYRDHLDFAEVRERLNRVYFPYHHCLARMVEDTQLAFGHCVLIDCHSMPSAGGMTPGRGDDIRFGDSGRGIGRDQRGDIVLGDRFGTACAPELIDCAYRTLSGLGLRVQRNNPYAGGFTTYHYGRPGTGVHALQIEINRRL
;
A
#
# COMPACT_ATOMS: atom_id res chain seq x y z
N MET A 1 36.34 -32.70 16.43
CA MET A 1 34.99 -32.31 16.91
C MET A 1 34.58 -31.08 16.14
N GLY A 2 33.80 -31.26 15.06
CA GLY A 2 33.30 -30.17 14.23
C GLY A 2 32.06 -29.58 14.87
N LEU A 3 32.08 -28.29 15.18
CA LEU A 3 30.91 -27.53 15.53
C LEU A 3 30.16 -27.24 14.23
N THR A 4 29.07 -27.97 14.01
CA THR A 4 28.09 -27.68 12.99
C THR A 4 27.38 -26.37 13.38
N HIS A 5 27.64 -25.29 12.65
CA HIS A 5 26.80 -24.11 12.70
C HIS A 5 25.43 -24.53 12.19
N MET A 6 24.49 -24.71 13.09
CA MET A 6 23.07 -24.68 12.74
C MET A 6 22.79 -23.29 12.24
N HIS A 7 22.50 -23.14 10.94
CA HIS A 7 21.90 -21.95 10.39
C HIS A 7 20.49 -21.87 10.99
N ASP A 8 20.30 -20.88 11.83
CA ASP A 8 18.99 -20.45 12.35
C ASP A 8 18.23 -19.76 11.20
N THR A 9 17.69 -20.59 10.28
CA THR A 9 17.04 -20.14 9.04
C THR A 9 15.51 -20.24 9.08
N ASP A 10 14.92 -20.57 10.23
CA ASP A 10 13.46 -20.80 10.35
C ASP A 10 12.67 -19.63 10.96
N ALA A 11 13.30 -18.54 11.33
CA ALA A 11 12.57 -17.38 11.81
C ALA A 11 11.96 -16.60 10.62
N LEU A 12 10.62 -16.54 10.55
CA LEU A 12 9.93 -15.68 9.59
C LEU A 12 10.38 -14.23 9.77
N PRO A 13 10.59 -13.46 8.69
CA PRO A 13 11.02 -12.08 8.80
C PRO A 13 10.00 -11.24 9.56
N ALA A 14 10.48 -10.18 10.21
CA ALA A 14 9.60 -9.18 10.81
C ALA A 14 8.63 -8.64 9.75
N PRO A 15 7.37 -8.30 10.12
CA PRO A 15 6.36 -7.86 9.15
C PRO A 15 6.69 -6.52 8.47
N TYR A 16 7.56 -5.75 9.06
CA TYR A 16 7.99 -4.45 8.57
C TYR A 16 9.40 -4.11 9.06
N ASP A 17 9.96 -3.07 8.47
CA ASP A 17 11.16 -2.39 8.94
C ASP A 17 10.91 -0.89 9.04
N VAL A 18 11.60 -0.21 9.97
CA VAL A 18 11.51 1.24 10.18
C VAL A 18 12.89 1.86 10.04
N ALA A 19 13.09 2.61 8.97
CA ALA A 19 14.24 3.49 8.84
C ALA A 19 13.95 4.79 9.61
N SER A 20 14.67 5.00 10.71
CA SER A 20 14.46 6.15 11.59
C SER A 20 15.63 7.14 11.49
N PRO A 21 15.35 8.46 11.51
CA PRO A 21 16.40 9.45 11.74
C PRO A 21 16.97 9.32 13.14
N VAL A 22 18.19 9.82 13.37
CA VAL A 22 18.79 9.90 14.71
C VAL A 22 17.87 10.66 15.67
N ARG A 23 17.21 11.71 15.15
CA ARG A 23 16.15 12.48 15.81
C ARG A 23 15.18 12.96 14.75
N GLN A 24 13.88 12.75 14.97
CA GLN A 24 12.87 13.31 14.08
C GLN A 24 12.90 14.85 14.15
N GLN A 25 12.90 15.50 12.98
CA GLN A 25 13.04 16.95 12.85
C GLN A 25 11.81 17.61 12.21
N VAL A 26 10.96 16.83 11.59
CA VAL A 26 9.77 17.29 10.85
C VAL A 26 8.54 16.47 11.20
N GLY A 27 7.36 17.09 11.15
CA GLY A 27 6.07 16.44 11.40
C GLY A 27 5.61 15.54 10.23
N LEU A 28 6.53 14.77 9.64
CA LEU A 28 6.27 13.85 8.52
C LEU A 28 6.54 12.41 8.94
N VAL A 29 5.74 11.49 8.41
CA VAL A 29 5.93 10.03 8.45
C VAL A 29 5.75 9.49 7.05
N PHE A 30 6.64 8.64 6.58
CA PHE A 30 6.53 7.96 5.30
C PHE A 30 6.16 6.49 5.52
N ALA A 31 5.31 5.94 4.64
CA ALA A 31 4.92 4.53 4.66
C ALA A 31 4.94 3.96 3.24
N SER A 32 5.62 2.83 3.03
CA SER A 32 5.66 2.08 1.77
C SER A 32 5.06 0.69 2.00
N PRO A 33 3.72 0.55 1.85
CA PRO A 33 3.02 -0.70 2.17
C PRO A 33 3.18 -1.79 1.12
N HIS A 34 3.61 -1.46 -0.10
CA HIS A 34 3.58 -2.36 -1.25
C HIS A 34 4.96 -2.70 -1.85
N SER A 35 6.05 -2.26 -1.22
CA SER A 35 7.42 -2.55 -1.68
C SER A 35 8.00 -3.87 -1.15
N GLY A 36 7.30 -4.56 -0.24
CA GLY A 36 7.74 -5.81 0.37
C GLY A 36 8.05 -6.92 -0.64
N GLN A 37 9.16 -7.64 -0.42
CA GLN A 37 9.69 -8.67 -1.33
C GLN A 37 9.72 -10.08 -0.71
N HIS A 38 9.23 -10.24 0.52
CA HIS A 38 9.11 -11.57 1.14
C HIS A 38 7.85 -12.27 0.62
N TYR A 39 8.06 -13.39 -0.08
CA TYR A 39 7.04 -14.31 -0.57
C TYR A 39 7.10 -15.57 0.28
N PRO A 40 6.23 -15.74 1.28
CA PRO A 40 6.25 -16.89 2.18
C PRO A 40 6.06 -18.21 1.44
N GLU A 41 6.56 -19.30 2.04
CA GLU A 41 6.49 -20.65 1.45
C GLU A 41 5.04 -21.12 1.26
N ASP A 42 4.14 -20.78 2.19
CA ASP A 42 2.70 -21.10 2.10
C ASP A 42 2.07 -20.45 0.85
N LEU A 43 2.38 -19.19 0.55
CA LEU A 43 1.94 -18.54 -0.68
C LEU A 43 2.52 -19.26 -1.91
N MET A 44 3.83 -19.54 -1.90
CA MET A 44 4.49 -20.16 -3.06
C MET A 44 4.01 -21.60 -3.30
N ALA A 45 3.64 -22.31 -2.24
CA ALA A 45 3.04 -23.65 -2.34
C ALA A 45 1.58 -23.61 -2.83
N ALA A 46 0.85 -22.53 -2.58
CA ALA A 46 -0.57 -22.38 -2.95
C ALA A 46 -0.81 -21.76 -4.34
N THR A 47 0.26 -21.32 -5.05
CA THR A 47 0.15 -20.65 -6.34
C THR A 47 0.89 -21.39 -7.46
N ASP A 48 0.39 -21.22 -8.69
CA ASP A 48 1.12 -21.63 -9.92
C ASP A 48 1.91 -20.46 -10.53
N LEU A 49 1.77 -19.25 -9.95
CA LEU A 49 2.44 -18.07 -10.46
C LEU A 49 3.91 -18.02 -10.00
N SER A 50 4.78 -17.56 -10.89
CA SER A 50 6.15 -17.27 -10.53
C SER A 50 6.25 -16.03 -9.62
N LYS A 51 7.33 -15.92 -8.81
CA LYS A 51 7.62 -14.69 -8.05
C LYS A 51 7.60 -13.44 -8.94
N LEU A 52 8.10 -13.55 -10.18
CA LEU A 52 8.08 -12.44 -11.14
C LEU A 52 6.66 -12.03 -11.51
N SER A 53 5.74 -12.98 -11.68
CA SER A 53 4.33 -12.67 -11.97
C SER A 53 3.66 -11.99 -10.79
N LEU A 54 3.88 -12.50 -9.58
CA LEU A 54 3.36 -11.92 -8.34
C LEU A 54 3.92 -10.51 -8.08
N SER A 55 5.23 -10.29 -8.34
CA SER A 55 5.90 -9.01 -8.11
C SER A 55 5.40 -7.87 -9.02
N ARG A 56 4.73 -8.17 -10.13
CA ARG A 56 4.09 -7.15 -10.98
C ARG A 56 2.97 -6.41 -10.27
N SER A 57 2.40 -6.98 -9.20
CA SER A 57 1.40 -6.34 -8.35
C SER A 57 2.01 -5.40 -7.31
N ALA A 58 3.32 -5.51 -7.04
CA ALA A 58 4.02 -4.72 -6.04
C ALA A 58 4.46 -3.35 -6.60
N ASP A 59 4.73 -2.43 -5.69
CA ASP A 59 5.35 -1.13 -5.96
C ASP A 59 6.86 -1.26 -5.73
N ASN A 60 7.52 -2.04 -6.60
CA ASN A 60 8.95 -2.36 -6.49
C ASN A 60 9.78 -1.08 -6.44
N PHE A 61 10.79 -1.05 -5.55
CA PHE A 61 11.75 0.04 -5.36
C PHE A 61 11.16 1.36 -4.80
N VAL A 62 9.89 1.41 -4.44
CA VAL A 62 9.30 2.64 -3.86
C VAL A 62 9.93 2.94 -2.50
N ASP A 63 10.21 1.94 -1.68
CA ASP A 63 10.95 2.09 -0.43
C ASP A 63 12.38 2.60 -0.62
N GLU A 64 13.03 2.25 -1.72
CA GLU A 64 14.35 2.78 -2.11
C GLU A 64 14.27 4.23 -2.58
N LEU A 65 13.23 4.59 -3.37
CA LEU A 65 13.01 5.96 -3.83
C LEU A 65 12.76 6.95 -2.67
N PHE A 66 12.24 6.47 -1.54
CA PHE A 66 12.02 7.28 -0.34
C PHE A 66 13.05 7.00 0.77
N SER A 67 14.14 6.26 0.48
CA SER A 67 15.14 5.84 1.48
C SER A 67 15.84 6.99 2.19
N ASP A 68 15.92 8.18 1.57
CA ASP A 68 16.54 9.37 2.14
C ASP A 68 15.63 10.12 3.14
N ALA A 69 14.39 9.68 3.37
CA ALA A 69 13.49 10.31 4.32
C ALA A 69 14.10 10.49 5.74
N PRO A 70 14.86 9.52 6.30
CA PRO A 70 15.55 9.70 7.56
C PRO A 70 16.62 10.80 7.55
N ASP A 71 17.32 10.99 6.45
CA ASP A 71 18.34 12.05 6.30
C ASP A 71 17.69 13.44 6.30
N HIS A 72 16.40 13.51 5.95
CA HIS A 72 15.56 14.71 6.03
C HIS A 72 14.76 14.80 7.34
N GLY A 73 15.07 13.97 8.32
CA GLY A 73 14.47 14.00 9.65
C GLY A 73 13.08 13.38 9.77
N ALA A 74 12.65 12.56 8.81
CA ALA A 74 11.37 11.86 8.86
C ALA A 74 11.54 10.33 8.87
N PRO A 75 10.82 9.55 9.69
CA PRO A 75 10.88 8.10 9.65
C PRO A 75 10.15 7.53 8.43
N LEU A 76 10.63 6.38 7.93
CA LEU A 76 10.04 5.59 6.85
C LEU A 76 9.72 4.18 7.32
N LEU A 77 8.44 3.80 7.30
CA LEU A 77 7.95 2.44 7.54
C LEU A 77 7.89 1.68 6.22
N ARG A 78 8.51 0.50 6.13
CA ARG A 78 8.57 -0.34 4.94
C ARG A 78 7.94 -1.70 5.22
N ALA A 79 7.02 -2.15 4.37
CA ALA A 79 6.49 -3.50 4.41
C ALA A 79 7.59 -4.52 4.05
N ALA A 80 7.64 -5.65 4.74
CA ALA A 80 8.53 -6.76 4.40
C ALA A 80 7.84 -7.76 3.45
N TYR A 81 6.55 -8.04 3.67
CA TYR A 81 5.80 -9.03 2.93
C TYR A 81 5.25 -8.49 1.61
N ALA A 82 5.25 -9.35 0.60
CA ALA A 82 4.74 -9.02 -0.72
C ALA A 82 3.24 -8.69 -0.68
N ARG A 83 2.82 -7.66 -1.42
CA ARG A 83 1.41 -7.27 -1.57
C ARG A 83 0.52 -8.43 -2.02
N ALA A 84 1.05 -9.35 -2.85
CA ALA A 84 0.32 -10.53 -3.31
C ALA A 84 -0.02 -11.52 -2.17
N TYR A 85 0.73 -11.50 -1.07
CA TYR A 85 0.44 -12.28 0.12
C TYR A 85 -0.62 -11.61 0.99
N LEU A 86 -0.48 -10.29 1.21
CA LEU A 86 -1.38 -9.48 2.02
C LEU A 86 -1.23 -8.00 1.65
N ASP A 87 -2.34 -7.35 1.27
CA ASP A 87 -2.37 -5.93 0.91
C ASP A 87 -2.59 -5.05 2.15
N LEU A 88 -1.52 -4.37 2.58
CA LEU A 88 -1.52 -3.49 3.75
C LEU A 88 -2.26 -2.16 3.51
N ASN A 89 -2.64 -1.84 2.27
CA ASN A 89 -3.44 -0.65 1.96
C ASN A 89 -4.91 -1.01 1.65
N ARG A 90 -5.43 -2.01 2.38
CA ARG A 90 -6.84 -2.44 2.37
C ARG A 90 -7.40 -2.49 3.79
N GLU A 91 -8.71 -2.50 3.92
CA GLU A 91 -9.40 -2.75 5.19
C GLU A 91 -9.12 -4.20 5.67
N PRO A 92 -8.82 -4.45 6.96
CA PRO A 92 -8.28 -5.76 7.39
C PRO A 92 -9.16 -6.97 7.03
N TRP A 93 -10.47 -6.79 7.00
CA TRP A 93 -11.44 -7.84 6.72
C TRP A 93 -12.13 -7.69 5.36
N GLU A 94 -11.53 -6.98 4.42
CA GLU A 94 -12.01 -6.85 3.04
C GLU A 94 -11.61 -8.10 2.24
N LEU A 95 -12.40 -9.20 2.40
CA LEU A 95 -12.10 -10.53 1.87
C LEU A 95 -13.15 -10.98 0.85
N ASP A 96 -12.70 -11.65 -0.23
CA ASP A 96 -13.58 -12.19 -1.26
C ASP A 96 -14.16 -13.55 -0.81
N PRO A 97 -15.48 -13.65 -0.56
CA PRO A 97 -16.09 -14.90 -0.14
C PRO A 97 -15.89 -16.07 -1.12
N GLN A 98 -15.64 -15.78 -2.41
CA GLN A 98 -15.38 -16.81 -3.42
C GLN A 98 -14.02 -17.53 -3.23
N MET A 99 -13.20 -17.07 -2.29
CA MET A 99 -11.92 -17.69 -1.98
C MET A 99 -12.01 -18.72 -0.85
N PHE A 100 -13.20 -18.95 -0.28
CA PHE A 100 -13.40 -19.78 0.89
C PHE A 100 -14.51 -20.82 0.63
N ASP A 101 -14.37 -22.02 1.20
CA ASP A 101 -15.44 -23.03 1.19
C ASP A 101 -16.43 -22.82 2.35
N GLU A 102 -15.99 -22.14 3.41
CA GLU A 102 -16.78 -21.87 4.60
C GLU A 102 -17.49 -20.52 4.53
N GLU A 103 -18.57 -20.37 5.28
CA GLU A 103 -19.27 -19.10 5.46
C GLU A 103 -18.39 -18.17 6.32
N LEU A 104 -18.12 -16.96 5.79
CA LEU A 104 -17.29 -15.99 6.48
C LEU A 104 -18.09 -15.27 7.58
N PRO A 105 -17.45 -14.87 8.69
CA PRO A 105 -18.10 -14.13 9.77
C PRO A 105 -18.71 -12.80 9.32
N ASP A 106 -19.76 -12.34 9.99
CA ASP A 106 -20.51 -11.11 9.68
C ASP A 106 -19.65 -9.82 9.62
N HIS A 107 -18.52 -9.80 10.30
CA HIS A 107 -17.61 -8.65 10.29
C HIS A 107 -16.75 -8.55 9.03
N VAL A 108 -16.79 -9.54 8.15
CA VAL A 108 -16.05 -9.54 6.88
C VAL A 108 -16.77 -8.67 5.85
N ASN A 109 -16.05 -7.73 5.26
CA ASN A 109 -16.52 -6.93 4.14
C ASN A 109 -16.30 -7.67 2.82
N GLY A 110 -17.27 -8.54 2.46
CA GLY A 110 -17.23 -9.35 1.23
C GLY A 110 -17.85 -8.70 0.00
N THR A 111 -18.33 -7.45 0.09
CA THR A 111 -19.15 -6.82 -0.97
C THR A 111 -18.56 -5.54 -1.56
N SER A 112 -17.35 -5.16 -1.14
CA SER A 112 -16.70 -3.95 -1.66
C SER A 112 -16.40 -4.08 -3.16
N LEU A 113 -16.27 -2.93 -3.84
CA LEU A 113 -15.85 -2.90 -5.26
C LEU A 113 -14.46 -3.51 -5.46
N ARG A 114 -13.59 -3.44 -4.44
CA ARG A 114 -12.26 -4.04 -4.46
C ARG A 114 -12.33 -5.55 -4.41
N VAL A 115 -13.16 -6.08 -3.52
CA VAL A 115 -13.44 -7.52 -3.44
C VAL A 115 -14.03 -8.02 -4.76
N ALA A 116 -15.03 -7.34 -5.31
CA ALA A 116 -15.60 -7.68 -6.61
C ALA A 116 -14.54 -7.70 -7.73
N GLY A 117 -13.52 -6.84 -7.63
CA GLY A 117 -12.35 -6.79 -8.52
C GLY A 117 -11.25 -7.82 -8.20
N GLY A 118 -11.41 -8.65 -7.17
CA GLY A 118 -10.39 -9.62 -6.74
C GLY A 118 -9.20 -9.00 -6.02
N LEU A 119 -9.37 -7.80 -5.41
CA LEU A 119 -8.32 -6.97 -4.83
C LEU A 119 -8.57 -6.64 -3.36
N GLY A 120 -9.12 -7.58 -2.60
CA GLY A 120 -9.25 -7.48 -1.15
C GLY A 120 -7.91 -7.49 -0.41
N THR A 121 -7.96 -7.59 0.90
CA THR A 121 -6.76 -7.66 1.78
C THR A 121 -5.92 -8.90 1.47
N ILE A 122 -6.57 -10.01 1.14
CA ILE A 122 -5.94 -11.15 0.47
C ILE A 122 -6.34 -11.08 -1.01
N PRO A 123 -5.44 -10.67 -1.90
CA PRO A 123 -5.78 -10.52 -3.31
C PRO A 123 -6.05 -11.87 -3.96
N ARG A 124 -7.17 -11.99 -4.66
CA ARG A 124 -7.51 -13.16 -5.50
C ARG A 124 -6.78 -13.12 -6.83
N LEU A 125 -6.54 -11.91 -7.35
CA LEU A 125 -5.96 -11.69 -8.67
C LEU A 125 -4.63 -10.96 -8.60
N ALA A 126 -3.68 -11.40 -9.41
CA ALA A 126 -2.45 -10.68 -9.70
C ALA A 126 -2.69 -9.50 -10.67
N ALA A 127 -1.68 -8.66 -10.91
CA ALA A 127 -1.78 -7.46 -11.75
C ALA A 127 -2.19 -7.74 -13.20
N ASP A 128 -1.96 -8.93 -13.71
CA ASP A 128 -2.32 -9.37 -15.06
C ASP A 128 -3.71 -10.05 -15.13
N GLY A 129 -4.42 -10.13 -13.99
CA GLY A 129 -5.72 -10.77 -13.87
C GLY A 129 -5.67 -12.29 -13.62
N SER A 130 -4.47 -12.87 -13.50
CA SER A 130 -4.32 -14.30 -13.18
C SER A 130 -4.72 -14.56 -11.72
N ARG A 131 -5.35 -15.73 -11.47
CA ARG A 131 -5.64 -16.14 -10.08
C ARG A 131 -4.34 -16.42 -9.33
N ILE A 132 -4.25 -15.89 -8.09
CA ILE A 132 -3.07 -16.11 -7.25
C ILE A 132 -3.14 -17.52 -6.64
N TYR A 133 -4.27 -17.91 -6.09
CA TYR A 133 -4.44 -19.20 -5.39
C TYR A 133 -5.11 -20.24 -6.29
N ARG A 134 -4.59 -21.48 -6.27
CA ARG A 134 -5.17 -22.63 -6.96
C ARG A 134 -6.47 -23.09 -6.33
N ASP A 135 -6.45 -23.23 -5.02
CA ASP A 135 -7.52 -23.76 -4.19
C ASP A 135 -8.11 -22.66 -3.31
N HIS A 136 -9.19 -22.98 -2.60
CA HIS A 136 -9.76 -22.11 -1.58
C HIS A 136 -8.81 -22.01 -0.38
N LEU A 137 -8.93 -20.92 0.35
CA LEU A 137 -8.17 -20.65 1.56
C LEU A 137 -9.00 -21.02 2.79
N ASP A 138 -8.34 -21.36 3.88
CA ASP A 138 -8.95 -21.49 5.20
C ASP A 138 -9.00 -20.10 5.88
N PHE A 139 -10.14 -19.72 6.43
CA PHE A 139 -10.29 -18.44 7.14
C PHE A 139 -9.35 -18.34 8.35
N ALA A 140 -9.04 -19.45 9.03
CA ALA A 140 -8.09 -19.45 10.13
C ALA A 140 -6.67 -19.08 9.67
N GLU A 141 -6.23 -19.52 8.49
CA GLU A 141 -4.95 -19.11 7.90
C GLU A 141 -4.92 -17.62 7.58
N VAL A 142 -5.99 -17.09 6.98
CA VAL A 142 -6.10 -15.65 6.68
C VAL A 142 -6.06 -14.82 7.96
N ARG A 143 -6.76 -15.24 8.99
CA ARG A 143 -6.72 -14.59 10.31
C ARG A 143 -5.31 -14.58 10.90
N GLU A 144 -4.57 -15.69 10.75
CA GLU A 144 -3.17 -15.76 11.20
C GLU A 144 -2.26 -14.81 10.40
N ARG A 145 -2.44 -14.68 9.08
CA ARG A 145 -1.72 -13.71 8.26
C ARG A 145 -1.98 -12.27 8.72
N LEU A 146 -3.24 -11.94 9.04
CA LEU A 146 -3.61 -10.63 9.58
C LEU A 146 -2.95 -10.37 10.93
N ASN A 147 -2.97 -11.33 11.84
CA ASN A 147 -2.36 -11.21 13.16
C ASN A 147 -0.83 -11.06 13.09
N ARG A 148 -0.19 -11.77 12.17
CA ARG A 148 1.27 -11.78 12.05
C ARG A 148 1.83 -10.59 11.26
N VAL A 149 1.10 -10.09 10.26
CA VAL A 149 1.62 -9.09 9.32
C VAL A 149 0.83 -7.79 9.37
N TYR A 150 -0.50 -7.86 9.19
CA TYR A 150 -1.34 -6.67 9.04
C TYR A 150 -1.38 -5.83 10.31
N PHE A 151 -1.83 -6.42 11.42
CA PHE A 151 -2.01 -5.67 12.66
C PHE A 151 -0.69 -5.15 13.24
N PRO A 152 0.42 -5.89 13.26
CA PRO A 152 1.70 -5.34 13.70
C PRO A 152 2.18 -4.14 12.85
N TYR A 153 2.03 -4.20 11.52
CA TYR A 153 2.36 -3.09 10.64
C TYR A 153 1.52 -1.84 10.97
N HIS A 154 0.20 -2.00 11.03
CA HIS A 154 -0.70 -0.87 11.32
C HIS A 154 -0.58 -0.35 12.75
N HIS A 155 -0.28 -1.19 13.74
CA HIS A 155 0.04 -0.73 15.10
C HIS A 155 1.31 0.12 15.12
N CYS A 156 2.34 -0.27 14.37
CA CYS A 156 3.56 0.53 14.23
C CYS A 156 3.25 1.87 13.57
N LEU A 157 2.54 1.87 12.44
CA LEU A 157 2.18 3.09 11.72
C LEU A 157 1.34 4.04 12.58
N ALA A 158 0.34 3.51 13.30
CA ALA A 158 -0.49 4.30 14.20
C ALA A 158 0.34 5.00 15.29
N ARG A 159 1.27 4.26 15.92
CA ARG A 159 2.18 4.83 16.91
C ARG A 159 3.08 5.91 16.33
N MET A 160 3.68 5.68 15.16
CA MET A 160 4.52 6.68 14.48
C MET A 160 3.75 7.97 14.18
N VAL A 161 2.49 7.86 13.74
CA VAL A 161 1.62 9.01 13.50
C VAL A 161 1.29 9.74 14.82
N GLU A 162 0.93 9.00 15.87
CA GLU A 162 0.61 9.55 17.18
C GLU A 162 1.82 10.25 17.83
N ASP A 163 2.97 9.58 17.86
CA ASP A 163 4.22 10.13 18.41
C ASP A 163 4.64 11.40 17.67
N THR A 164 4.49 11.42 16.34
CA THR A 164 4.78 12.60 15.52
C THR A 164 3.82 13.73 15.81
N GLN A 165 2.52 13.45 15.92
CA GLN A 165 1.52 14.46 16.26
C GLN A 165 1.76 15.05 17.65
N LEU A 166 2.12 14.22 18.63
CA LEU A 166 2.45 14.68 19.98
C LEU A 166 3.70 15.58 19.98
N ALA A 167 4.72 15.23 19.20
CA ALA A 167 5.98 15.98 19.16
C ALA A 167 5.88 17.31 18.41
N PHE A 168 5.07 17.39 17.34
CA PHE A 168 5.03 18.53 16.40
C PHE A 168 3.69 19.28 16.40
N GLY A 169 2.68 18.79 17.13
CA GLY A 169 1.31 19.35 17.11
C GLY A 169 0.52 18.95 15.86
N HIS A 170 1.14 18.28 14.90
CA HIS A 170 0.53 17.75 13.68
C HIS A 170 1.34 16.57 13.13
N CYS A 171 0.73 15.78 12.24
CA CYS A 171 1.42 14.77 11.46
C CYS A 171 0.95 14.81 10.00
N VAL A 172 1.88 14.69 9.05
CA VAL A 172 1.57 14.44 7.64
C VAL A 172 2.12 13.06 7.27
N LEU A 173 1.23 12.10 7.09
CA LEU A 173 1.55 10.76 6.60
C LEU A 173 1.62 10.78 5.08
N ILE A 174 2.77 10.41 4.54
CA ILE A 174 2.99 10.22 3.10
C ILE A 174 2.87 8.73 2.79
N ASP A 175 1.83 8.34 2.06
CA ASP A 175 1.57 6.99 1.58
C ASP A 175 2.23 6.80 0.21
N CYS A 176 3.34 6.03 0.17
CA CYS A 176 4.26 5.97 -0.96
C CYS A 176 3.93 4.82 -1.90
N HIS A 177 3.64 5.13 -3.16
CA HIS A 177 3.23 4.16 -4.18
C HIS A 177 3.83 4.45 -5.54
N SER A 178 3.69 3.47 -6.44
CA SER A 178 3.96 3.62 -7.86
C SER A 178 2.81 3.10 -8.72
N MET A 179 2.57 3.75 -9.84
CA MET A 179 1.51 3.38 -10.77
C MET A 179 2.06 2.89 -12.12
N PRO A 180 1.36 1.95 -12.79
CA PRO A 180 1.73 1.49 -14.12
C PRO A 180 1.71 2.63 -15.16
N SER A 181 2.70 2.65 -16.05
CA SER A 181 2.85 3.65 -17.12
C SER A 181 1.77 3.53 -18.22
N ALA A 182 1.36 2.31 -18.53
CA ALA A 182 0.32 2.05 -19.52
C ALA A 182 -1.02 1.78 -18.83
N GLY A 183 -2.10 2.28 -19.42
CA GLY A 183 -3.45 1.88 -19.03
C GLY A 183 -3.70 0.43 -19.36
N GLY A 184 -3.25 -0.48 -18.51
CA GLY A 184 -3.87 -1.76 -18.43
C GLY A 184 -5.29 -1.52 -17.94
N MET A 185 -6.30 -1.73 -18.80
CA MET A 185 -7.64 -2.00 -18.30
C MET A 185 -7.54 -3.36 -17.60
N THR A 186 -7.21 -3.34 -16.32
CA THR A 186 -7.54 -4.45 -15.44
C THR A 186 -8.98 -4.16 -15.02
N PRO A 187 -9.97 -4.97 -15.45
CA PRO A 187 -11.29 -4.90 -14.86
C PRO A 187 -11.12 -5.11 -13.37
N GLY A 188 -11.52 -4.14 -12.53
CA GLY A 188 -11.58 -4.32 -11.09
C GLY A 188 -10.46 -3.73 -10.24
N ARG A 189 -9.55 -2.90 -10.73
CA ARG A 189 -8.67 -2.12 -9.84
C ARG A 189 -9.51 -1.08 -9.11
N GLY A 190 -9.92 -1.42 -7.88
CA GLY A 190 -10.79 -0.62 -7.03
C GLY A 190 -10.23 0.72 -6.55
N ASP A 191 -9.02 1.09 -6.97
CA ASP A 191 -8.47 2.44 -6.79
C ASP A 191 -9.00 3.41 -7.87
N ASP A 192 -9.59 2.89 -8.94
CA ASP A 192 -10.27 3.64 -9.99
C ASP A 192 -11.75 3.80 -9.68
N ILE A 193 -12.12 4.44 -8.56
CA ILE A 193 -13.48 4.97 -8.41
C ILE A 193 -13.58 6.13 -9.38
N ARG A 194 -13.95 5.82 -10.62
CA ARG A 194 -14.33 6.82 -11.61
C ARG A 194 -15.69 7.39 -11.22
N PHE A 195 -15.70 8.49 -10.52
CA PHE A 195 -16.84 9.38 -10.56
C PHE A 195 -16.83 10.12 -11.88
N GLY A 196 -17.63 9.63 -12.81
CA GLY A 196 -18.07 10.33 -14.02
C GLY A 196 -16.98 10.52 -15.07
N ASP A 197 -16.74 9.52 -15.92
CA ASP A 197 -16.30 9.79 -17.28
C ASP A 197 -16.94 8.84 -18.28
N SER A 198 -17.51 9.47 -19.31
CA SER A 198 -18.05 8.85 -20.49
C SER A 198 -16.92 8.27 -21.36
N GLY A 199 -16.62 6.98 -21.20
CA GLY A 199 -16.21 6.08 -22.25
C GLY A 199 -15.01 6.38 -23.16
N ARG A 200 -14.17 7.37 -22.88
CA ARG A 200 -12.95 7.63 -23.65
C ARG A 200 -11.73 7.21 -22.82
N GLY A 201 -11.09 6.11 -23.21
CA GLY A 201 -9.80 5.70 -22.66
C GLY A 201 -8.81 6.85 -22.73
N ILE A 202 -8.23 7.23 -21.58
CA ILE A 202 -7.15 8.22 -21.52
C ILE A 202 -6.00 7.65 -22.34
N GLY A 203 -5.61 8.33 -23.42
CA GLY A 203 -4.49 7.91 -24.27
C GLY A 203 -3.21 7.81 -23.46
N ARG A 204 -2.30 6.94 -23.89
CA ARG A 204 -1.00 6.63 -23.23
C ARG A 204 -0.20 7.88 -22.79
N ASP A 205 -0.47 9.05 -23.37
CA ASP A 205 0.27 10.28 -23.15
C ASP A 205 -0.37 11.25 -22.14
N GLN A 206 -1.53 10.92 -21.57
CA GLN A 206 -2.28 11.83 -20.67
C GLN A 206 -2.08 11.53 -19.18
N ARG A 207 -1.40 10.44 -18.78
CA ARG A 207 -1.13 10.19 -17.38
C ARG A 207 -0.03 11.12 -16.88
N GLY A 208 -0.24 11.67 -15.67
CA GLY A 208 0.78 12.45 -14.96
C GLY A 208 2.04 11.62 -14.68
N ASP A 209 3.12 12.31 -14.39
CA ASP A 209 4.33 11.71 -13.87
C ASP A 209 4.15 11.34 -12.40
N ILE A 210 3.38 12.19 -11.69
CA ILE A 210 2.97 11.99 -10.29
C ILE A 210 1.46 12.17 -10.16
N VAL A 211 0.82 11.34 -9.34
CA VAL A 211 -0.55 11.58 -8.87
C VAL A 211 -0.53 11.76 -7.35
N LEU A 212 -1.15 12.84 -6.89
CA LEU A 212 -1.37 13.13 -5.48
C LEU A 212 -2.82 12.78 -5.11
N GLY A 213 -2.99 11.88 -4.14
CA GLY A 213 -4.28 11.43 -3.65
C GLY A 213 -4.54 11.91 -2.23
N ASP A 214 -5.54 12.78 -2.05
CA ASP A 214 -5.97 13.30 -0.74
C ASP A 214 -7.45 13.01 -0.45
N ARG A 215 -8.01 12.06 -1.22
CA ARG A 215 -9.44 11.69 -1.15
C ARG A 215 -10.36 12.91 -1.33
N PHE A 216 -10.05 13.71 -2.34
CA PHE A 216 -10.82 14.91 -2.71
C PHE A 216 -10.93 15.92 -1.55
N GLY A 217 -9.81 16.14 -0.82
CA GLY A 217 -9.72 17.09 0.29
C GLY A 217 -10.19 16.55 1.64
N THR A 218 -10.59 15.26 1.74
CA THR A 218 -11.07 14.71 3.01
C THR A 218 -9.95 14.18 3.92
N ALA A 219 -8.79 13.83 3.34
CA ALA A 219 -7.67 13.23 4.07
C ALA A 219 -6.50 14.20 4.33
N CYS A 220 -6.41 15.30 3.61
CA CYS A 220 -5.31 16.26 3.72
C CYS A 220 -5.81 17.70 3.62
N ALA A 221 -5.17 18.63 4.34
CA ALA A 221 -5.48 20.06 4.20
C ALA A 221 -5.05 20.58 2.81
N PRO A 222 -5.83 21.51 2.22
CA PRO A 222 -5.55 22.04 0.88
C PRO A 222 -4.14 22.64 0.73
N GLU A 223 -3.66 23.31 1.77
CA GLU A 223 -2.35 23.97 1.78
C GLU A 223 -1.20 22.98 1.59
N LEU A 224 -1.33 21.77 2.17
CA LEU A 224 -0.30 20.73 2.11
C LEU A 224 -0.25 20.08 0.73
N ILE A 225 -1.39 19.68 0.16
CA ILE A 225 -1.43 19.13 -1.20
C ILE A 225 -1.03 20.19 -2.24
N ASP A 226 -1.40 21.47 -2.03
CA ASP A 226 -0.96 22.58 -2.87
C ASP A 226 0.55 22.80 -2.81
N CYS A 227 1.15 22.67 -1.64
CA CYS A 227 2.61 22.72 -1.47
C CYS A 227 3.28 21.58 -2.25
N ALA A 228 2.86 20.35 -2.05
CA ALA A 228 3.38 19.18 -2.78
C ALA A 228 3.22 19.34 -4.30
N TYR A 229 2.03 19.77 -4.75
CA TYR A 229 1.75 20.01 -6.17
C TYR A 229 2.69 21.06 -6.77
N ARG A 230 2.85 22.22 -6.13
CA ARG A 230 3.73 23.30 -6.63
C ARG A 230 5.18 22.88 -6.65
N THR A 231 5.66 22.19 -5.60
CA THR A 231 7.04 21.74 -5.50
C THR A 231 7.37 20.75 -6.62
N LEU A 232 6.55 19.71 -6.78
CA LEU A 232 6.78 18.68 -7.80
C LEU A 232 6.62 19.25 -9.23
N SER A 233 5.63 20.12 -9.45
CA SER A 233 5.47 20.79 -10.75
C SER A 233 6.63 21.75 -11.06
N GLY A 234 7.18 22.41 -10.04
CA GLY A 234 8.36 23.26 -10.18
C GLY A 234 9.64 22.51 -10.59
N LEU A 235 9.68 21.20 -10.33
CA LEU A 235 10.73 20.29 -10.81
C LEU A 235 10.52 19.82 -12.27
N GLY A 236 9.47 20.31 -12.93
CA GLY A 236 9.14 19.96 -14.31
C GLY A 236 8.29 18.68 -14.44
N LEU A 237 7.82 18.10 -13.33
CA LEU A 237 6.95 16.92 -13.35
C LEU A 237 5.50 17.29 -13.66
N ARG A 238 4.82 16.45 -14.41
CA ARG A 238 3.38 16.56 -14.66
C ARG A 238 2.62 15.96 -13.49
N VAL A 239 2.08 16.79 -12.63
CA VAL A 239 1.38 16.38 -11.42
C VAL A 239 -0.14 16.42 -11.64
N GLN A 240 -0.82 15.35 -11.26
CA GLN A 240 -2.28 15.26 -11.22
C GLN A 240 -2.77 15.10 -9.78
N ARG A 241 -4.05 15.39 -9.53
CA ARG A 241 -4.68 15.20 -8.21
C ARG A 241 -5.89 14.29 -8.33
N ASN A 242 -5.94 13.28 -7.47
CA ASN A 242 -7.08 12.37 -7.32
C ASN A 242 -7.52 11.64 -8.61
N ASN A 243 -6.73 11.66 -9.66
CA ASN A 243 -7.07 11.01 -10.92
C ASN A 243 -5.81 10.38 -11.56
N PRO A 244 -5.78 9.05 -11.75
CA PRO A 244 -6.84 8.07 -11.44
C PRO A 244 -6.85 7.60 -9.97
N TYR A 245 -5.89 7.98 -9.14
CA TYR A 245 -5.73 7.51 -7.76
C TYR A 245 -6.01 8.63 -6.76
N ALA A 246 -7.09 8.45 -5.99
CA ALA A 246 -7.51 9.45 -5.01
C ALA A 246 -7.02 9.14 -3.58
N GLY A 247 -6.44 7.98 -3.35
CA GLY A 247 -6.00 7.53 -2.05
C GLY A 247 -6.64 6.21 -1.60
N GLY A 248 -5.85 5.32 -0.99
CA GLY A 248 -6.23 4.00 -0.51
C GLY A 248 -6.79 3.98 0.92
N PHE A 249 -6.69 2.81 1.56
CA PHE A 249 -7.11 2.63 2.96
C PHE A 249 -6.27 3.49 3.91
N THR A 250 -4.96 3.54 3.71
CA THR A 250 -4.04 4.34 4.55
C THR A 250 -4.47 5.81 4.60
N THR A 251 -4.73 6.43 3.44
CA THR A 251 -5.20 7.81 3.40
C THR A 251 -6.58 7.99 4.03
N TYR A 252 -7.49 7.02 3.83
CA TYR A 252 -8.82 7.05 4.44
C TYR A 252 -8.78 6.88 5.96
N HIS A 253 -8.00 5.92 6.43
CA HIS A 253 -8.00 5.52 7.84
C HIS A 253 -7.27 6.53 8.73
N TYR A 254 -6.13 7.03 8.27
CA TYR A 254 -5.27 7.93 9.05
C TYR A 254 -5.54 9.41 8.83
N GLY A 255 -5.98 9.81 7.63
CA GLY A 255 -6.23 11.21 7.30
C GLY A 255 -7.42 11.78 8.06
N ARG A 256 -7.16 12.67 9.02
CA ARG A 256 -8.13 13.37 9.85
C ARG A 256 -7.71 14.82 10.03
N PRO A 257 -7.79 15.66 8.97
CA PRO A 257 -7.26 17.03 8.98
C PRO A 257 -7.79 17.88 10.14
N GLY A 258 -9.04 17.66 10.55
CA GLY A 258 -9.64 18.36 11.69
C GLY A 258 -8.98 18.09 13.05
N THR A 259 -8.18 17.04 13.16
CA THR A 259 -7.39 16.72 14.35
C THR A 259 -5.90 17.01 14.18
N GLY A 260 -5.46 17.55 13.03
CA GLY A 260 -4.06 17.82 12.72
C GLY A 260 -3.29 16.62 12.18
N VAL A 261 -3.98 15.50 11.84
CA VAL A 261 -3.37 14.37 11.13
C VAL A 261 -3.81 14.41 9.67
N HIS A 262 -2.85 14.58 8.79
CA HIS A 262 -3.05 14.61 7.35
C HIS A 262 -2.48 13.36 6.70
N ALA A 263 -3.09 12.84 5.64
CA ALA A 263 -2.57 11.74 4.85
C ALA A 263 -2.63 12.09 3.37
N LEU A 264 -1.51 11.92 2.66
CA LEU A 264 -1.35 12.21 1.26
C LEU A 264 -0.71 11.01 0.56
N GLN A 265 -1.42 10.42 -0.40
CA GLN A 265 -0.87 9.37 -1.25
C GLN A 265 -0.06 10.00 -2.39
N ILE A 266 1.11 9.43 -2.66
CA ILE A 266 1.96 9.81 -3.80
C ILE A 266 2.12 8.58 -4.69
N GLU A 267 1.65 8.69 -5.94
CA GLU A 267 1.80 7.67 -6.96
C GLU A 267 2.83 8.11 -8.00
N ILE A 268 3.95 7.39 -8.06
CA ILE A 268 5.03 7.66 -9.02
C ILE A 268 4.80 6.81 -10.27
N ASN A 269 4.79 7.43 -11.43
CA ASN A 269 4.64 6.72 -12.70
C ASN A 269 5.90 5.92 -13.02
N ARG A 270 5.77 4.59 -13.17
CA ARG A 270 6.89 3.66 -13.42
C ARG A 270 7.66 3.89 -14.72
N ARG A 271 7.27 4.88 -15.53
CA ARG A 271 8.03 5.28 -16.72
C ARG A 271 9.11 6.32 -16.42
N LEU A 272 9.11 6.95 -15.25
CA LEU A 272 10.17 7.83 -14.78
C LEU A 272 11.41 7.02 -14.44
#